data_ef6cdc6e1275509bec43bc2dbe6af0e2
#
_entry.id   ef6cdc6e1275509bec43bc2dbe6af0e2
#
_cell.length_a   1.000
_cell.length_b   1.000
_cell.length_c   1.000
_cell.angle_alpha   90.00
_cell.angle_beta   90.00
_cell.angle_gamma   90.00
#
_symmetry.space_group_name_H-M   'P 1'
#
loop_
_entity.id
_entity.type
_entity.pdbx_description
1 polymer ?
#
loop_
_entity_poly.entity_id
_entity_poly.type
_entity_poly.pdbx_seq_one_letter_code
_entity_poly.pdbx_strand_id
1 'polypeptide(L)'
;FLSWFFRCAGAVCVRGTKEEVSVIDDTVKKCQEGGTLLLFPEGTREQEGKFLPLKSGLFVIAAAANVDVVPCRIYYDTPDGKMKLFCKVRVIFGEPMPAAQFAMEGRRDIKKLRENKQAVLDAWSEL
;
A
#
# COMPACT_ATOMS: atom_id res chain seq x y z
N PHE A 1 -7.63 -14.71 -19.51
CA PHE A 1 -8.66 -15.08 -18.53
C PHE A 1 -8.36 -14.52 -17.13
N LEU A 2 -7.18 -14.77 -16.59
CA LEU A 2 -6.76 -14.33 -15.26
C LEU A 2 -6.73 -12.79 -15.12
N SER A 3 -6.27 -12.09 -16.13
CA SER A 3 -6.23 -10.62 -16.17
C SER A 3 -7.65 -10.00 -16.17
N TRP A 4 -8.60 -10.61 -16.87
CA TRP A 4 -10.00 -10.20 -16.85
C TRP A 4 -10.63 -10.39 -15.46
N PHE A 5 -10.39 -11.53 -14.82
CA PHE A 5 -10.85 -11.82 -13.47
C PHE A 5 -10.36 -10.77 -12.45
N PHE A 6 -9.07 -10.46 -12.45
CA PHE A 6 -8.52 -9.45 -11.54
C PHE A 6 -9.06 -8.04 -11.82
N ARG A 7 -9.33 -7.69 -13.08
CA ARG A 7 -9.98 -6.41 -13.42
C ARG A 7 -11.41 -6.35 -12.90
N CYS A 8 -12.18 -7.42 -13.00
CA CYS A 8 -13.52 -7.50 -12.42
C CYS A 8 -13.49 -7.40 -10.88
N ALA A 9 -12.43 -7.89 -10.25
CA ALA A 9 -12.19 -7.74 -8.81
C ALA A 9 -11.64 -6.36 -8.41
N GLY A 10 -11.59 -5.40 -9.34
CA GLY A 10 -11.13 -4.04 -9.05
C GLY A 10 -9.61 -3.86 -9.04
N ALA A 11 -8.82 -4.88 -9.44
CA ALA A 11 -7.37 -4.75 -9.49
C ALA A 11 -6.94 -3.79 -10.61
N VAL A 12 -6.05 -2.86 -10.27
CA VAL A 12 -5.45 -1.93 -11.20
C VAL A 12 -4.07 -2.46 -11.61
N CYS A 13 -3.88 -2.68 -12.91
CA CYS A 13 -2.61 -3.16 -13.44
C CYS A 13 -1.72 -1.97 -13.80
N VAL A 14 -0.56 -1.87 -13.17
CA VAL A 14 0.46 -0.84 -13.47
C VAL A 14 1.52 -1.46 -14.37
N ARG A 15 1.61 -1.04 -15.63
CA ARG A 15 2.61 -1.48 -16.61
C ARG A 15 3.30 -0.27 -17.22
N GLY A 16 4.52 0.00 -16.79
CA GLY A 16 5.43 0.96 -17.44
C GLY A 16 5.19 2.43 -17.06
N THR A 17 6.17 3.26 -17.38
CA THR A 17 6.34 4.61 -16.84
C THR A 17 5.32 5.66 -17.29
N LYS A 18 4.70 5.52 -18.45
CA LYS A 18 3.68 6.49 -18.93
C LYS A 18 2.28 6.19 -18.39
N GLU A 19 1.98 4.92 -18.16
CA GLU A 19 0.71 4.48 -17.59
C GLU A 19 0.66 4.68 -16.06
N GLU A 20 1.80 4.72 -15.39
CA GLU A 20 1.88 4.93 -13.93
C GLU A 20 1.27 6.25 -13.48
N VAL A 21 1.45 7.32 -14.25
CA VAL A 21 0.92 8.64 -13.87
C VAL A 21 -0.60 8.66 -13.96
N SER A 22 -1.18 8.14 -15.06
CA SER A 22 -2.64 8.09 -15.23
C SER A 22 -3.29 7.17 -14.19
N VAL A 23 -2.65 6.06 -13.86
CA VAL A 23 -3.12 5.13 -12.82
C VAL A 23 -3.15 5.79 -11.45
N ILE A 24 -2.13 6.59 -11.12
CA ILE A 24 -2.09 7.33 -9.86
C ILE A 24 -3.24 8.35 -9.82
N ASP A 25 -3.44 9.12 -10.87
CA ASP A 25 -4.48 10.15 -10.92
C ASP A 25 -5.90 9.53 -10.85
N ASP A 26 -6.16 8.43 -11.54
CA ASP A 26 -7.42 7.67 -11.46
C ASP A 26 -7.65 7.09 -10.05
N THR A 27 -6.57 6.62 -9.41
CA THR A 27 -6.65 6.07 -8.06
C THR A 27 -6.93 7.16 -7.04
N VAL A 28 -6.28 8.32 -7.16
CA VAL A 28 -6.52 9.50 -6.32
C VAL A 28 -7.99 9.91 -6.41
N LYS A 29 -8.54 10.01 -7.62
CA LYS A 29 -9.94 10.35 -7.84
C LYS A 29 -10.90 9.37 -7.16
N LYS A 30 -10.66 8.06 -7.30
CA LYS A 30 -11.47 7.03 -6.64
C LYS A 30 -11.43 7.14 -5.11
N CYS A 31 -10.26 7.42 -4.53
CA CYS A 31 -10.14 7.64 -3.09
C CYS A 31 -10.89 8.89 -2.63
N GLN A 32 -10.83 9.99 -3.41
CA GLN A 32 -11.58 11.22 -3.13
C GLN A 32 -13.10 11.03 -3.21
N GLU A 33 -13.56 10.11 -4.05
CA GLU A 33 -14.98 9.72 -4.17
C GLU A 33 -15.45 8.77 -3.03
N GLY A 34 -14.62 8.52 -2.02
CA GLY A 34 -14.92 7.65 -0.89
C GLY A 34 -14.58 6.18 -1.10
N GLY A 35 -13.83 5.86 -2.15
CA GLY A 35 -13.34 4.51 -2.41
C GLY A 35 -12.20 4.12 -1.47
N THR A 36 -12.02 2.80 -1.28
CA THR A 36 -10.91 2.23 -0.51
C THR A 36 -9.90 1.60 -1.45
N LEU A 37 -8.61 1.86 -1.22
CA LEU A 37 -7.51 1.26 -1.95
C LEU A 37 -6.74 0.29 -1.05
N LEU A 38 -6.62 -0.97 -1.49
CA LEU A 38 -5.64 -1.89 -0.93
C LEU A 38 -4.35 -1.85 -1.76
N LEU A 39 -3.23 -1.59 -1.10
CA LEU A 39 -1.95 -1.44 -1.77
C LEU A 39 -0.84 -2.18 -1.00
N PHE A 40 0.05 -2.83 -1.75
CA PHE A 40 1.25 -3.48 -1.22
C PHE A 40 2.48 -2.62 -1.56
N PRO A 41 2.91 -1.72 -0.67
CA PRO A 41 3.90 -0.69 -1.01
C PRO A 41 5.32 -1.23 -1.19
N GLU A 42 5.59 -2.46 -0.78
CA GLU A 42 6.85 -3.16 -1.05
C GLU A 42 7.00 -3.54 -2.54
N GLY A 43 5.87 -3.71 -3.26
CA GLY A 43 5.81 -3.99 -4.70
C GLY A 43 6.26 -5.40 -5.10
N THR A 44 6.65 -6.23 -4.14
CA THR A 44 6.98 -7.65 -4.33
C THR A 44 6.69 -8.40 -3.04
N ARG A 45 6.65 -9.74 -3.14
CA ARG A 45 6.50 -10.59 -1.96
C ARG A 45 7.84 -10.74 -1.27
N GLU A 46 7.86 -10.49 0.01
CA GLU A 46 8.99 -10.79 0.87
C GLU A 46 8.98 -12.29 1.24
N GLN A 47 10.17 -12.92 1.33
CA GLN A 47 10.32 -14.35 1.59
C GLN A 47 11.04 -14.66 2.90
N GLU A 48 11.71 -13.68 3.51
CA GLU A 48 12.57 -13.87 4.67
C GLU A 48 12.02 -13.29 5.97
N GLY A 49 10.78 -12.75 5.96
CA GLY A 49 10.15 -12.12 7.12
C GLY A 49 10.67 -10.72 7.46
N LYS A 50 11.36 -10.06 6.51
CA LYS A 50 11.88 -8.70 6.65
C LYS A 50 11.02 -7.71 5.87
N PHE A 51 10.87 -6.49 6.37
CA PHE A 51 10.24 -5.43 5.60
C PHE A 51 11.13 -4.98 4.44
N LEU A 52 10.55 -4.95 3.25
CA LEU A 52 11.22 -4.42 2.07
C LEU A 52 11.10 -2.89 1.99
N PRO A 53 11.99 -2.21 1.26
CA PRO A 53 11.90 -0.77 1.06
C PRO A 53 10.56 -0.36 0.44
N LEU A 54 9.86 0.58 1.07
CA LEU A 54 8.57 1.06 0.60
C LEU A 54 8.71 1.95 -0.64
N LYS A 55 7.90 1.67 -1.66
CA LYS A 55 7.79 2.53 -2.84
C LYS A 55 7.00 3.79 -2.51
N SER A 56 7.29 4.88 -3.22
CA SER A 56 6.70 6.20 -2.96
C SER A 56 5.24 6.35 -3.40
N GLY A 57 4.72 5.46 -4.23
CA GLY A 57 3.37 5.56 -4.80
C GLY A 57 2.27 5.69 -3.75
N LEU A 58 2.33 4.90 -2.66
CA LEU A 58 1.40 5.01 -1.53
C LEU A 58 1.32 6.45 -1.01
N PHE A 59 2.46 7.07 -0.72
CA PHE A 59 2.54 8.38 -0.08
C PHE A 59 2.07 9.49 -1.01
N VAL A 60 2.37 9.37 -2.31
CA VAL A 60 1.88 10.30 -3.34
C VAL A 60 0.36 10.24 -3.46
N ILE A 61 -0.22 9.03 -3.44
CA ILE A 61 -1.67 8.84 -3.50
C ILE A 61 -2.33 9.37 -2.23
N ALA A 62 -1.83 9.00 -1.04
CA ALA A 62 -2.40 9.44 0.23
C ALA A 62 -2.38 10.98 0.37
N ALA A 63 -1.26 11.62 0.00
CA ALA A 63 -1.14 13.08 0.02
C ALA A 63 -2.10 13.75 -0.99
N ALA A 64 -2.14 13.27 -2.23
CA ALA A 64 -2.95 13.88 -3.28
C ALA A 64 -4.46 13.65 -3.08
N ALA A 65 -4.84 12.49 -2.53
CA ALA A 65 -6.24 12.17 -2.22
C ALA A 65 -6.70 12.76 -0.88
N ASN A 66 -5.76 13.16 -0.01
CA ASN A 66 -6.04 13.60 1.36
C ASN A 66 -6.86 12.58 2.15
N VAL A 67 -6.36 11.34 2.19
CA VAL A 67 -7.02 10.19 2.85
C VAL A 67 -6.12 9.57 3.92
N ASP A 68 -6.74 8.98 4.93
CA ASP A 68 -6.05 8.24 5.97
C ASP A 68 -5.41 6.96 5.41
N VAL A 69 -4.33 6.53 6.05
CA VAL A 69 -3.64 5.27 5.74
C VAL A 69 -3.79 4.32 6.92
N VAL A 70 -4.35 3.14 6.67
CA VAL A 70 -4.46 2.09 7.70
C VAL A 70 -3.39 1.05 7.42
N PRO A 71 -2.34 0.95 8.25
CA PRO A 71 -1.37 -0.13 8.13
C PRO A 71 -2.04 -1.46 8.44
N CYS A 72 -1.75 -2.49 7.63
CA CYS A 72 -2.22 -3.83 7.91
C CYS A 72 -1.12 -4.85 7.65
N ARG A 73 -1.14 -5.94 8.41
CA ARG A 73 -0.19 -7.04 8.30
C ARG A 73 -0.89 -8.36 8.13
N ILE A 74 -0.34 -9.20 7.23
CA ILE A 74 -0.87 -10.52 6.93
C ILE A 74 0.04 -11.56 7.55
N TYR A 75 -0.54 -12.47 8.35
CA TYR A 75 0.15 -13.59 8.94
C TYR A 75 -0.42 -14.91 8.40
N TYR A 76 0.48 -15.83 8.12
CA TYR A 76 0.14 -17.19 7.75
C TYR A 76 0.42 -18.11 8.92
N ASP A 77 -0.60 -18.87 9.33
CA ASP A 77 -0.49 -19.85 10.42
C ASP A 77 0.20 -21.13 9.90
N THR A 78 1.51 -21.00 9.71
CA THR A 78 2.41 -22.07 9.22
C THR A 78 3.71 -22.02 10.02
N PRO A 79 4.41 -23.15 10.20
CA PRO A 79 5.65 -23.20 11.00
C PRO A 79 6.75 -22.25 10.51
N ASP A 80 6.77 -21.95 9.23
CA ASP A 80 7.74 -21.08 8.55
C ASP A 80 7.19 -19.67 8.24
N GLY A 81 5.95 -19.36 8.68
CA GLY A 81 5.30 -18.07 8.43
C GLY A 81 4.97 -17.78 6.96
N LYS A 82 5.16 -18.77 6.06
CA LYS A 82 4.96 -18.59 4.61
C LYS A 82 3.59 -19.08 4.17
N MET A 83 3.06 -18.43 3.13
CA MET A 83 1.79 -18.83 2.54
C MET A 83 1.85 -20.28 2.01
N LYS A 84 0.94 -21.13 2.49
CA LYS A 84 0.73 -22.49 2.00
C LYS A 84 -0.73 -22.69 1.62
N LEU A 85 -0.98 -23.67 0.76
CA LEU A 85 -2.34 -24.02 0.37
C LEU A 85 -3.14 -24.46 1.61
N PHE A 86 -4.34 -23.91 1.79
CA PHE A 86 -5.24 -24.17 2.93
C PHE A 86 -4.70 -23.77 4.32
N CYS A 87 -3.65 -22.91 4.40
CA CYS A 87 -3.26 -22.33 5.68
C CYS A 87 -4.29 -21.30 6.18
N LYS A 88 -4.40 -21.15 7.49
CA LYS A 88 -5.16 -20.03 8.07
C LYS A 88 -4.41 -18.73 7.81
N VAL A 89 -5.17 -17.69 7.48
CA VAL A 89 -4.64 -16.34 7.25
C VAL A 89 -5.25 -15.43 8.30
N ARG A 90 -4.42 -14.64 8.95
CA ARG A 90 -4.82 -13.60 9.89
C ARG A 90 -4.38 -12.26 9.34
N VAL A 91 -5.30 -11.31 9.26
CA VAL A 91 -5.02 -9.93 8.87
C VAL A 91 -5.24 -9.05 10.10
N ILE A 92 -4.22 -8.30 10.47
CA ILE A 92 -4.25 -7.36 11.60
C ILE A 92 -4.20 -5.96 11.02
N PHE A 93 -5.14 -5.12 11.46
CA PHE A 93 -5.19 -3.71 11.10
C PHE A 93 -4.66 -2.90 12.28
N GLY A 94 -3.77 -1.96 12.01
CA GLY A 94 -3.28 -0.98 12.97
C GLY A 94 -4.19 0.25 13.05
N GLU A 95 -3.78 1.19 13.88
CA GLU A 95 -4.49 2.46 14.02
C GLU A 95 -4.39 3.29 12.73
N PRO A 96 -5.48 3.96 12.32
CA PRO A 96 -5.46 4.84 11.16
C PRO A 96 -4.48 5.99 11.35
N MET A 97 -3.60 6.16 10.39
CA MET A 97 -2.67 7.28 10.31
C MET A 97 -3.37 8.42 9.55
N PRO A 98 -3.53 9.61 10.17
CA PRO A 98 -4.35 10.67 9.59
C PRO A 98 -3.76 11.25 8.31
N ALA A 99 -4.61 11.66 7.37
CA ALA A 99 -4.24 12.26 6.08
C ALA A 99 -3.26 13.44 6.23
N ALA A 100 -3.44 14.26 7.27
CA ALA A 100 -2.57 15.40 7.55
C ALA A 100 -1.10 15.01 7.73
N GLN A 101 -0.81 13.79 8.22
CA GLN A 101 0.55 13.29 8.38
C GLN A 101 1.26 13.10 7.03
N PHE A 102 0.50 12.78 5.98
CA PHE A 102 1.01 12.49 4.64
C PHE A 102 1.07 13.72 3.74
N ALA A 103 0.60 14.88 4.20
CA ALA A 103 0.65 16.12 3.43
C ALA A 103 2.08 16.44 2.96
N MET A 104 2.24 16.71 1.67
CA MET A 104 3.53 16.99 1.01
C MET A 104 3.42 18.23 0.13
N GLU A 105 4.49 19.03 0.07
CA GLU A 105 4.62 20.18 -0.84
C GLU A 105 4.98 19.74 -2.27
N GLY A 106 4.27 18.77 -2.81
CA GLY A 106 4.48 18.22 -4.14
C GLY A 106 4.96 16.77 -4.16
N ARG A 107 4.99 16.19 -5.37
CA ARG A 107 5.30 14.76 -5.58
C ARG A 107 6.76 14.36 -5.26
N ARG A 108 7.65 15.31 -5.03
CA ARG A 108 9.10 15.10 -4.83
C ARG A 108 9.66 15.64 -3.51
N ASP A 109 8.83 15.78 -2.51
CA ASP A 109 9.29 16.12 -1.15
C ASP A 109 10.02 14.92 -0.53
N ILE A 110 11.33 14.81 -0.81
CA ILE A 110 12.17 13.67 -0.42
C ILE A 110 12.25 13.54 1.11
N LYS A 111 12.30 14.67 1.83
CA LYS A 111 12.39 14.65 3.28
C LYS A 111 11.11 14.07 3.87
N LYS A 112 9.96 14.60 3.46
CA LYS A 112 8.65 14.15 3.92
C LYS A 112 8.35 12.70 3.53
N LEU A 113 8.75 12.29 2.31
CA LEU A 113 8.66 10.89 1.88
C LEU A 113 9.45 9.94 2.78
N ARG A 114 10.65 10.34 3.23
CA ARG A 114 11.47 9.52 4.15
C ARG A 114 10.82 9.41 5.52
N GLU A 115 10.32 10.52 6.06
CA GLU A 115 9.60 10.55 7.33
C GLU A 115 8.35 9.66 7.28
N ASN A 116 7.53 9.80 6.25
CA ASN A 116 6.31 9.01 6.06
C ASN A 116 6.61 7.51 5.90
N LYS A 117 7.66 7.15 5.17
CA LYS A 117 8.11 5.75 5.05
C LYS A 117 8.49 5.17 6.39
N GLN A 118 9.25 5.90 7.19
CA GLN A 118 9.65 5.46 8.51
C GLN A 118 8.43 5.29 9.43
N ALA A 119 7.52 6.26 9.43
CA ALA A 119 6.31 6.19 10.24
C ALA A 119 5.43 4.95 9.93
N VAL A 120 5.30 4.59 8.64
CA VAL A 120 4.56 3.36 8.26
C VAL A 120 5.32 2.10 8.68
N LEU A 121 6.65 2.07 8.55
CA LEU A 121 7.46 0.94 9.01
C LEU A 121 7.38 0.75 10.53
N ASP A 122 7.41 1.84 11.28
CA ASP A 122 7.26 1.82 12.74
C ASP A 122 5.89 1.26 13.13
N ALA A 123 4.81 1.77 12.51
CA ALA A 123 3.45 1.27 12.72
C ALA A 123 3.31 -0.22 12.37
N TRP A 124 3.96 -0.71 11.31
CA TRP A 124 3.95 -2.14 10.97
C TRP A 124 4.75 -3.00 11.94
N SER A 125 5.80 -2.46 12.54
CA SER A 125 6.61 -3.21 13.51
C SER A 125 5.86 -3.47 14.81
N GLU A 126 4.83 -2.69 15.10
CA GLU A 126 3.96 -2.82 16.27
C GLU A 126 2.79 -3.80 16.07
N LEU A 127 2.53 -4.22 14.83
CA LEU A 127 1.48 -5.18 14.47
C LEU A 127 2.01 -6.61 14.53
#